data_144aa97241c0eb7e2775586b202f589d
#
_entry.id   144aa97241c0eb7e2775586b202f589d
#
_cell.length_a   1.000
_cell.length_b   1.000
_cell.length_c   1.000
_cell.angle_alpha   90.00
_cell.angle_beta   90.00
_cell.angle_gamma   90.00
#
_symmetry.space_group_name_H-M   'P 1'
#
loop_
_entity.id
_entity.type
_entity.pdbx_description
1 polymer ?
#
loop_
_entity_poly.entity_id
_entity_poly.type
_entity_poly.pdbx_seq_one_letter_code
_entity_poly.pdbx_strand_id
1 'polypeptide(L)'
;MIAIRSLIPVLLVLGLADVCRAAEATESSALAVLASGAGVHEKARACQQLAVVGGPATVPALAALLDQEPLADYARSGLEAIKDPVAGEALRKALVRLNGRLLAGVVNSLGVRRETAAVPDLRRLALDPKSGVASEALASLGMIGTGEATKPLRTVLGDGPAELRVPAAHAALAAAAQLAKDGNLVDARELLGCVVRALPSGHLTTAAQRRITALRADPAPAVPK
;
A
#
# COMPACT_ATOMS: atom_id res chain seq x y z
N MET A 1 40.30 0.55 -39.13
CA MET A 1 39.22 1.05 -38.23
C MET A 1 38.19 -0.07 -38.07
N ILE A 2 38.55 -1.11 -37.34
CA ILE A 2 37.68 -2.26 -37.06
C ILE A 2 37.86 -2.62 -35.57
N ALA A 3 36.78 -2.92 -34.87
CA ALA A 3 36.74 -3.55 -33.54
C ALA A 3 36.54 -2.69 -32.27
N ILE A 4 35.70 -1.65 -32.27
CA ILE A 4 35.26 -1.03 -30.99
C ILE A 4 33.74 -1.27 -30.73
N ARG A 5 32.98 -1.73 -31.73
CA ARG A 5 31.51 -1.89 -31.61
C ARG A 5 31.04 -3.15 -30.89
N SER A 6 31.91 -4.13 -30.59
CA SER A 6 31.49 -5.44 -30.04
C SER A 6 31.76 -5.64 -28.54
N LEU A 7 32.46 -4.73 -27.87
CA LEU A 7 32.87 -4.89 -26.47
C LEU A 7 31.86 -4.28 -25.46
N ILE A 8 31.05 -3.30 -25.87
CA ILE A 8 30.12 -2.60 -25.00
C ILE A 8 29.02 -3.54 -24.44
N PRO A 9 28.35 -4.43 -25.23
CA PRO A 9 27.31 -5.31 -24.68
C PRO A 9 27.86 -6.37 -23.72
N VAL A 10 29.09 -6.84 -23.91
CA VAL A 10 29.70 -7.87 -23.03
C VAL A 10 30.09 -7.29 -21.68
N LEU A 11 30.63 -6.08 -21.63
CA LEU A 11 30.92 -5.37 -20.36
C LEU A 11 29.68 -5.03 -19.57
N LEU A 12 28.57 -4.66 -20.24
CA LEU A 12 27.30 -4.37 -19.60
C LEU A 12 26.69 -5.63 -18.95
N VAL A 13 26.76 -6.77 -19.61
CA VAL A 13 26.26 -8.07 -19.12
C VAL A 13 27.08 -8.58 -17.93
N LEU A 14 28.40 -8.42 -17.96
CA LEU A 14 29.29 -8.81 -16.86
C LEU A 14 29.03 -7.95 -15.61
N GLY A 15 28.87 -6.64 -15.77
CA GLY A 15 28.55 -5.74 -14.64
C GLY A 15 27.20 -6.03 -13.99
N LEU A 16 26.18 -6.39 -14.77
CA LEU A 16 24.88 -6.79 -14.24
C LEU A 16 24.93 -8.11 -13.46
N ALA A 17 25.73 -9.09 -13.93
CA ALA A 17 25.89 -10.36 -13.23
C ALA A 17 26.58 -10.21 -11.86
N ASP A 18 27.56 -9.31 -11.75
CA ASP A 18 28.23 -9.04 -10.47
C ASP A 18 27.32 -8.30 -9.48
N VAL A 19 26.49 -7.37 -9.95
CA VAL A 19 25.49 -6.68 -9.12
C VAL A 19 24.42 -7.67 -8.63
N CYS A 20 23.91 -8.55 -9.49
CA CYS A 20 22.96 -9.60 -9.08
C CYS A 20 23.57 -10.53 -8.04
N ARG A 21 24.80 -10.99 -8.23
CA ARG A 21 25.49 -11.87 -7.27
C ARG A 21 25.73 -11.19 -5.92
N ALA A 22 26.08 -9.90 -5.91
CA ALA A 22 26.23 -9.12 -4.69
C ALA A 22 24.90 -8.96 -3.95
N ALA A 23 23.80 -8.75 -4.67
CA ALA A 23 22.46 -8.66 -4.09
C ALA A 23 22.02 -10.00 -3.47
N GLU A 24 22.23 -11.12 -4.16
CA GLU A 24 21.92 -12.47 -3.65
C GLU A 24 22.76 -12.82 -2.41
N ALA A 25 24.04 -12.47 -2.37
CA ALA A 25 24.89 -12.66 -1.19
C ALA A 25 24.41 -11.83 0.00
N THR A 26 23.93 -10.58 -0.25
CA THR A 26 23.37 -9.70 0.78
C THR A 26 22.03 -10.24 1.29
N GLU A 27 21.16 -10.72 0.41
CA GLU A 27 19.87 -11.36 0.76
C GLU A 27 20.10 -12.58 1.64
N SER A 28 20.99 -13.50 1.22
CA SER A 28 21.31 -14.70 1.98
C SER A 28 21.90 -14.40 3.34
N SER A 29 22.80 -13.42 3.44
CA SER A 29 23.38 -12.96 4.71
C SER A 29 22.33 -12.38 5.65
N ALA A 30 21.43 -11.54 5.13
CA ALA A 30 20.36 -10.96 5.95
C ALA A 30 19.38 -12.02 6.46
N LEU A 31 19.01 -13.01 5.62
CA LEU A 31 18.19 -14.15 6.04
C LEU A 31 18.85 -14.97 7.15
N ALA A 32 20.17 -15.20 7.04
CA ALA A 32 20.92 -15.91 8.09
C ALA A 32 20.87 -15.14 9.43
N VAL A 33 20.97 -13.82 9.42
CA VAL A 33 20.81 -12.97 10.62
C VAL A 33 19.40 -13.12 11.22
N LEU A 34 18.34 -13.09 10.39
CA LEU A 34 16.97 -13.27 10.89
C LEU A 34 16.75 -14.63 11.52
N ALA A 35 17.37 -15.68 10.98
CA ALA A 35 17.27 -17.05 11.51
C ALA A 35 18.14 -17.32 12.73
N SER A 36 19.09 -16.44 13.02
CA SER A 36 20.05 -16.61 14.14
C SER A 36 19.50 -16.13 15.48
N GLY A 37 20.29 -16.32 16.56
CA GLY A 37 20.07 -15.70 17.87
C GLY A 37 20.45 -14.22 17.96
N ALA A 38 20.63 -13.51 16.84
CA ALA A 38 21.00 -12.11 16.81
C ALA A 38 20.00 -11.22 17.54
N GLY A 39 20.48 -10.10 18.08
CA GLY A 39 19.66 -9.14 18.81
C GLY A 39 18.68 -8.39 17.92
N VAL A 40 17.73 -7.69 18.54
CA VAL A 40 16.67 -6.90 17.84
C VAL A 40 17.28 -5.91 16.86
N HIS A 41 18.35 -5.23 17.25
CA HIS A 41 18.99 -4.22 16.40
C HIS A 41 19.58 -4.80 15.11
N GLU A 42 20.24 -5.95 15.22
CA GLU A 42 20.83 -6.65 14.08
C GLU A 42 19.75 -7.19 13.13
N LYS A 43 18.68 -7.78 13.69
CA LYS A 43 17.52 -8.23 12.91
C LYS A 43 16.77 -7.07 12.23
N ALA A 44 16.64 -5.93 12.90
CA ALA A 44 16.06 -4.75 12.28
C ALA A 44 16.87 -4.27 11.05
N ARG A 45 18.21 -4.26 11.17
CA ARG A 45 19.09 -3.96 10.03
C ARG A 45 18.96 -4.97 8.89
N ALA A 46 18.85 -6.25 9.22
CA ALA A 46 18.62 -7.30 8.24
C ALA A 46 17.29 -7.08 7.50
N CYS A 47 16.20 -6.73 8.20
CA CYS A 47 14.92 -6.36 7.56
C CYS A 47 15.08 -5.15 6.62
N GLN A 48 15.84 -4.12 7.02
CA GLN A 48 16.11 -2.96 6.17
C GLN A 48 16.90 -3.34 4.91
N GLN A 49 17.88 -4.24 5.03
CA GLN A 49 18.60 -4.77 3.86
C GLN A 49 17.64 -5.52 2.93
N LEU A 50 16.79 -6.40 3.48
CA LEU A 50 15.79 -7.14 2.71
C LEU A 50 14.73 -6.22 2.06
N ALA A 51 14.48 -5.04 2.59
CA ALA A 51 13.63 -4.05 1.92
C ALA A 51 14.25 -3.52 0.62
N VAL A 52 15.57 -3.61 0.46
CA VAL A 52 16.29 -3.14 -0.74
C VAL A 52 16.54 -4.28 -1.73
N VAL A 53 16.97 -5.46 -1.25
CA VAL A 53 17.42 -6.56 -2.11
C VAL A 53 16.53 -7.80 -2.04
N GLY A 54 15.57 -7.85 -1.09
CA GLY A 54 14.78 -9.05 -0.83
C GLY A 54 13.81 -9.39 -1.96
N GLY A 55 13.77 -10.66 -2.30
CA GLY A 55 12.85 -11.25 -3.24
C GLY A 55 11.73 -12.07 -2.57
N PRO A 56 10.94 -12.82 -3.36
CA PRO A 56 9.85 -13.66 -2.85
C PRO A 56 10.30 -14.68 -1.78
N ALA A 57 11.54 -15.17 -1.88
CA ALA A 57 12.10 -16.15 -0.94
C ALA A 57 12.26 -15.60 0.48
N THR A 58 12.33 -14.28 0.66
CA THR A 58 12.48 -13.62 1.96
C THR A 58 11.15 -13.42 2.70
N VAL A 59 10.02 -13.51 1.98
CA VAL A 59 8.68 -13.23 2.51
C VAL A 59 8.34 -14.07 3.74
N PRO A 60 8.60 -15.39 3.80
CA PRO A 60 8.29 -16.19 5.00
C PRO A 60 9.04 -15.70 6.25
N ALA A 61 10.32 -15.33 6.11
CA ALA A 61 11.13 -14.85 7.22
C ALA A 61 10.64 -13.49 7.73
N LEU A 62 10.28 -12.56 6.83
CA LEU A 62 9.71 -11.27 7.21
C LEU A 62 8.31 -11.43 7.81
N ALA A 63 7.47 -12.29 7.26
CA ALA A 63 6.12 -12.54 7.76
C ALA A 63 6.09 -13.13 9.17
N ALA A 64 7.11 -13.92 9.54
CA ALA A 64 7.27 -14.48 10.88
C ALA A 64 7.59 -13.41 11.96
N LEU A 65 7.99 -12.21 11.57
CA LEU A 65 8.31 -11.11 12.48
C LEU A 65 7.15 -10.13 12.70
N LEU A 66 6.02 -10.29 11.98
CA LEU A 66 4.90 -9.35 12.03
C LEU A 66 4.19 -9.27 13.39
N ASP A 67 4.33 -10.28 14.24
CA ASP A 67 3.80 -10.34 15.61
C ASP A 67 4.84 -9.96 16.69
N GLN A 68 6.07 -9.68 16.29
CA GLN A 68 7.15 -9.26 17.19
C GLN A 68 7.24 -7.73 17.22
N GLU A 69 6.65 -7.08 18.22
CA GLU A 69 6.57 -5.61 18.31
C GLU A 69 7.84 -4.85 17.94
N PRO A 70 9.03 -5.24 18.43
CA PRO A 70 10.26 -4.51 18.12
C PRO A 70 10.69 -4.62 16.63
N LEU A 71 10.21 -5.64 15.90
CA LEU A 71 10.62 -5.96 14.54
C LEU A 71 9.51 -5.79 13.50
N ALA A 72 8.26 -5.74 13.93
CA ALA A 72 7.09 -5.74 13.05
C ALA A 72 7.12 -4.60 12.02
N ASP A 73 7.53 -3.39 12.42
CA ASP A 73 7.58 -2.24 11.53
C ASP A 73 8.67 -2.40 10.46
N TYR A 74 9.81 -2.96 10.81
CA TYR A 74 10.89 -3.27 9.85
C TYR A 74 10.50 -4.39 8.90
N ALA A 75 9.86 -5.44 9.41
CA ALA A 75 9.36 -6.56 8.60
C ALA A 75 8.30 -6.10 7.59
N ARG A 76 7.37 -5.23 8.01
CA ARG A 76 6.36 -4.62 7.12
C ARG A 76 7.02 -3.81 6.00
N SER A 77 8.00 -2.96 6.33
CA SER A 77 8.73 -2.18 5.32
C SER A 77 9.40 -3.09 4.29
N GLY A 78 9.95 -4.23 4.70
CA GLY A 78 10.48 -5.25 3.80
C GLY A 78 9.39 -5.83 2.88
N LEU A 79 8.26 -6.25 3.46
CA LEU A 79 7.13 -6.79 2.69
C LEU A 79 6.49 -5.75 1.77
N GLU A 80 6.47 -4.48 2.14
CA GLU A 80 5.98 -3.39 1.29
C GLU A 80 6.84 -3.20 0.03
N ALA A 81 8.15 -3.36 0.15
CA ALA A 81 9.10 -3.16 -0.94
C ALA A 81 9.08 -4.31 -1.97
N ILE A 82 8.84 -5.55 -1.54
CA ILE A 82 8.81 -6.73 -2.40
C ILE A 82 7.60 -6.65 -3.34
N LYS A 83 7.84 -6.57 -4.66
CA LYS A 83 6.77 -6.40 -5.66
C LYS A 83 5.95 -7.67 -5.90
N ASP A 84 6.50 -8.84 -5.58
CA ASP A 84 5.84 -10.11 -5.79
C ASP A 84 4.50 -10.19 -5.00
N PRO A 85 3.44 -10.74 -5.60
CA PRO A 85 2.13 -10.90 -4.94
C PRO A 85 2.18 -11.70 -3.63
N VAL A 86 3.15 -12.59 -3.45
CA VAL A 86 3.30 -13.41 -2.23
C VAL A 86 3.48 -12.55 -0.98
N ALA A 87 4.07 -11.36 -1.10
CA ALA A 87 4.21 -10.44 0.03
C ALA A 87 2.84 -9.83 0.44
N GLY A 88 2.01 -9.48 -0.53
CA GLY A 88 0.62 -9.05 -0.27
C GLY A 88 -0.21 -10.15 0.37
N GLU A 89 -0.07 -11.39 -0.10
CA GLU A 89 -0.72 -12.55 0.49
C GLU A 89 -0.29 -12.79 1.94
N ALA A 90 1.02 -12.67 2.24
CA ALA A 90 1.55 -12.80 3.60
C ALA A 90 0.97 -11.74 4.55
N LEU A 91 0.89 -10.48 4.11
CA LEU A 91 0.24 -9.40 4.87
C LEU A 91 -1.25 -9.67 5.10
N ARG A 92 -1.99 -10.14 4.06
CA ARG A 92 -3.40 -10.51 4.22
C ARG A 92 -3.61 -11.66 5.22
N LYS A 93 -2.77 -12.68 5.17
CA LYS A 93 -2.79 -13.79 6.15
C LYS A 93 -2.55 -13.31 7.58
N ALA A 94 -1.80 -12.23 7.77
CA ALA A 94 -1.54 -11.65 9.09
C ALA A 94 -2.77 -10.93 9.69
N LEU A 95 -3.73 -10.46 8.90
CA LEU A 95 -4.91 -9.74 9.37
C LEU A 95 -5.76 -10.51 10.39
N VAL A 96 -5.80 -11.84 10.30
CA VAL A 96 -6.65 -12.68 11.17
C VAL A 96 -6.00 -13.06 12.50
N ARG A 97 -4.68 -12.85 12.63
CA ARG A 97 -3.93 -13.24 13.84
C ARG A 97 -3.41 -12.07 14.66
N LEU A 98 -3.42 -10.87 14.08
CA LEU A 98 -2.92 -9.67 14.74
C LEU A 98 -4.06 -8.83 15.32
N ASN A 99 -3.72 -7.99 16.28
CA ASN A 99 -4.64 -7.02 16.89
C ASN A 99 -3.90 -5.71 17.20
N GLY A 100 -4.68 -4.68 17.62
CA GLY A 100 -4.15 -3.40 18.07
C GLY A 100 -3.18 -2.77 17.06
N ARG A 101 -2.05 -2.27 17.54
CA ARG A 101 -1.04 -1.56 16.73
C ARG A 101 -0.44 -2.42 15.62
N LEU A 102 -0.24 -3.71 15.88
CA LEU A 102 0.31 -4.61 14.85
C LEU A 102 -0.66 -4.81 13.69
N LEU A 103 -1.96 -4.99 13.99
CA LEU A 103 -3.01 -5.07 12.99
C LEU A 103 -3.11 -3.77 12.19
N ALA A 104 -3.14 -2.62 12.86
CA ALA A 104 -3.17 -1.30 12.21
C ALA A 104 -2.00 -1.12 11.23
N GLY A 105 -0.80 -1.55 11.64
CA GLY A 105 0.37 -1.53 10.79
C GLY A 105 0.22 -2.36 9.52
N VAL A 106 -0.26 -3.61 9.63
CA VAL A 106 -0.47 -4.50 8.47
C VAL A 106 -1.58 -3.95 7.56
N VAL A 107 -2.65 -3.43 8.13
CA VAL A 107 -3.72 -2.75 7.37
C VAL A 107 -3.13 -1.61 6.54
N ASN A 108 -2.28 -0.76 7.13
CA ASN A 108 -1.61 0.33 6.42
C ASN A 108 -0.70 -0.19 5.30
N SER A 109 0.10 -1.24 5.56
CA SER A 109 1.00 -1.84 4.55
C SER A 109 0.25 -2.36 3.32
N LEU A 110 -0.95 -2.92 3.51
CA LEU A 110 -1.83 -3.33 2.40
C LEU A 110 -2.30 -2.13 1.56
N GLY A 111 -2.56 -1.00 2.20
CA GLY A 111 -2.86 0.27 1.54
C GLY A 111 -1.68 0.80 0.73
N VAL A 112 -0.48 0.85 1.34
CA VAL A 112 0.77 1.30 0.71
C VAL A 112 1.10 0.46 -0.54
N ARG A 113 0.94 -0.86 -0.45
CA ARG A 113 1.11 -1.77 -1.58
C ARG A 113 0.00 -1.65 -2.62
N ARG A 114 -1.10 -0.98 -2.29
CA ARG A 114 -2.32 -0.92 -3.11
C ARG A 114 -2.82 -2.33 -3.43
N GLU A 115 -2.83 -3.20 -2.42
CA GLU A 115 -3.19 -4.60 -2.55
C GLU A 115 -4.69 -4.76 -2.78
N THR A 116 -5.09 -4.85 -4.03
CA THR A 116 -6.52 -4.92 -4.41
C THR A 116 -7.19 -6.18 -3.88
N ALA A 117 -6.45 -7.28 -3.75
CA ALA A 117 -6.96 -8.52 -3.19
C ALA A 117 -7.34 -8.40 -1.68
N ALA A 118 -6.87 -7.36 -0.98
CA ALA A 118 -7.21 -7.09 0.41
C ALA A 118 -8.52 -6.31 0.59
N VAL A 119 -9.13 -5.77 -0.48
CA VAL A 119 -10.33 -4.93 -0.40
C VAL A 119 -11.47 -5.58 0.40
N PRO A 120 -11.81 -6.88 0.23
CA PRO A 120 -12.86 -7.52 1.02
C PRO A 120 -12.54 -7.54 2.53
N ASP A 121 -11.30 -7.83 2.91
CA ASP A 121 -10.87 -7.86 4.31
C ASP A 121 -10.87 -6.46 4.92
N LEU A 122 -10.33 -5.47 4.21
CA LEU A 122 -10.31 -4.08 4.63
C LEU A 122 -11.73 -3.50 4.76
N ARG A 123 -12.64 -3.86 3.85
CA ARG A 123 -14.06 -3.50 3.96
C ARG A 123 -14.68 -4.03 5.25
N ARG A 124 -14.44 -5.30 5.57
CA ARG A 124 -14.94 -5.90 6.81
C ARG A 124 -14.42 -5.14 8.03
N LEU A 125 -13.12 -4.83 8.09
CA LEU A 125 -12.51 -4.07 9.19
C LEU A 125 -13.03 -2.63 9.28
N ALA A 126 -13.24 -1.96 8.13
CA ALA A 126 -13.73 -0.59 8.07
C ALA A 126 -15.19 -0.44 8.55
N LEU A 127 -16.01 -1.48 8.39
CA LEU A 127 -17.43 -1.47 8.72
C LEU A 127 -17.75 -2.19 10.04
N ASP A 128 -16.76 -2.81 10.70
CA ASP A 128 -16.92 -3.43 12.02
C ASP A 128 -16.59 -2.43 13.13
N PRO A 129 -17.58 -2.00 13.95
CA PRO A 129 -17.35 -1.07 15.06
C PRO A 129 -16.37 -1.60 16.12
N LYS A 130 -16.15 -2.92 16.15
CA LYS A 130 -15.28 -3.59 17.12
C LYS A 130 -13.87 -3.88 16.58
N SER A 131 -13.60 -3.55 15.33
CA SER A 131 -12.29 -3.86 14.70
C SER A 131 -11.13 -3.14 15.38
N GLY A 132 -11.36 -1.97 15.97
CA GLY A 132 -10.33 -1.10 16.54
C GLY A 132 -9.38 -0.48 15.52
N VAL A 133 -9.57 -0.77 14.21
CA VAL A 133 -8.73 -0.29 13.10
C VAL A 133 -9.57 0.22 11.91
N ALA A 134 -10.82 0.62 12.17
CA ALA A 134 -11.72 1.07 11.11
C ALA A 134 -11.19 2.29 10.34
N SER A 135 -10.59 3.26 11.05
CA SER A 135 -9.99 4.44 10.41
C SER A 135 -8.81 4.10 9.52
N GLU A 136 -7.94 3.20 9.95
CA GLU A 136 -6.79 2.71 9.19
C GLU A 136 -7.24 1.91 7.96
N ALA A 137 -8.29 1.10 8.12
CA ALA A 137 -8.87 0.35 7.00
C ALA A 137 -9.49 1.29 5.94
N LEU A 138 -10.20 2.35 6.36
CA LEU A 138 -10.69 3.39 5.46
C LEU A 138 -9.54 4.09 4.73
N ALA A 139 -8.47 4.46 5.45
CA ALA A 139 -7.29 5.10 4.84
C ALA A 139 -6.65 4.19 3.78
N SER A 140 -6.50 2.89 4.09
CA SER A 140 -5.93 1.89 3.18
C SER A 140 -6.80 1.68 1.94
N LEU A 141 -8.13 1.63 2.09
CA LEU A 141 -9.07 1.60 0.97
C LEU A 141 -8.94 2.86 0.09
N GLY A 142 -8.71 4.01 0.71
CA GLY A 142 -8.43 5.28 0.02
C GLY A 142 -7.14 5.24 -0.80
N MET A 143 -6.07 4.64 -0.26
CA MET A 143 -4.79 4.44 -0.95
C MET A 143 -4.90 3.46 -2.12
N ILE A 144 -5.67 2.36 -1.96
CA ILE A 144 -5.95 1.40 -3.04
C ILE A 144 -6.71 2.10 -4.17
N GLY A 145 -7.75 2.85 -3.86
CA GLY A 145 -8.41 3.79 -4.76
C GLY A 145 -9.13 3.19 -5.96
N THR A 146 -9.41 1.87 -5.97
CA THR A 146 -10.24 1.23 -7.03
C THR A 146 -11.72 1.49 -6.78
N GLY A 147 -12.57 1.33 -7.80
CA GLY A 147 -14.03 1.46 -7.65
C GLY A 147 -14.59 0.60 -6.52
N GLU A 148 -14.12 -0.66 -6.38
CA GLU A 148 -14.53 -1.55 -5.28
C GLU A 148 -14.07 -1.03 -3.91
N ALA A 149 -12.84 -0.49 -3.82
CA ALA A 149 -12.31 0.07 -2.57
C ALA A 149 -13.08 1.33 -2.11
N THR A 150 -13.72 2.06 -3.02
CA THR A 150 -14.50 3.26 -2.66
C THR A 150 -15.89 2.96 -2.12
N LYS A 151 -16.44 1.76 -2.33
CA LYS A 151 -17.78 1.42 -1.83
C LYS A 151 -17.93 1.57 -0.31
N PRO A 152 -17.01 1.03 0.53
CA PRO A 152 -17.07 1.24 1.97
C PRO A 152 -16.94 2.72 2.38
N LEU A 153 -16.16 3.52 1.65
CA LEU A 153 -16.02 4.95 1.88
C LEU A 153 -17.36 5.67 1.69
N ARG A 154 -18.07 5.35 0.61
CA ARG A 154 -19.42 5.90 0.32
C ARG A 154 -20.42 5.49 1.42
N THR A 155 -20.38 4.23 1.86
CA THR A 155 -21.24 3.73 2.94
C THR A 155 -21.01 4.53 4.23
N VAL A 156 -19.75 4.69 4.65
CA VAL A 156 -19.44 5.43 5.88
C VAL A 156 -19.79 6.92 5.77
N LEU A 157 -19.57 7.54 4.62
CA LEU A 157 -19.94 8.95 4.39
C LEU A 157 -21.46 9.16 4.39
N GLY A 158 -22.26 8.19 3.93
CA GLY A 158 -23.73 8.27 3.95
C GLY A 158 -24.29 7.99 5.34
N ASP A 159 -24.16 6.75 5.75
CA ASP A 159 -24.91 6.18 6.88
C ASP A 159 -23.99 5.68 8.02
N GLY A 160 -22.68 5.89 7.91
CA GLY A 160 -21.73 5.40 8.90
C GLY A 160 -21.67 6.26 10.18
N PRO A 161 -20.96 5.75 11.19
CA PRO A 161 -20.73 6.45 12.45
C PRO A 161 -20.10 7.83 12.25
N ALA A 162 -20.56 8.82 13.03
CA ALA A 162 -20.12 10.21 12.89
C ALA A 162 -18.60 10.37 13.03
N GLU A 163 -17.99 9.62 13.94
CA GLU A 163 -16.55 9.62 14.20
C GLU A 163 -15.71 9.09 13.03
N LEU A 164 -16.28 8.28 12.14
CA LEU A 164 -15.59 7.75 10.96
C LEU A 164 -15.78 8.60 9.70
N ARG A 165 -16.69 9.58 9.70
CA ARG A 165 -16.95 10.40 8.51
C ARG A 165 -15.76 11.26 8.08
N VAL A 166 -15.02 11.81 9.03
CA VAL A 166 -13.80 12.58 8.73
C VAL A 166 -12.68 11.68 8.19
N PRO A 167 -12.32 10.54 8.82
CA PRO A 167 -11.41 9.55 8.22
C PRO A 167 -11.84 9.11 6.82
N ALA A 168 -13.13 8.79 6.63
CA ALA A 168 -13.66 8.38 5.33
C ALA A 168 -13.55 9.49 4.27
N ALA A 169 -13.72 10.76 4.65
CA ALA A 169 -13.57 11.88 3.74
C ALA A 169 -12.12 12.09 3.29
N HIS A 170 -11.15 11.95 4.19
CA HIS A 170 -9.73 11.96 3.82
C HIS A 170 -9.39 10.82 2.85
N ALA A 171 -9.85 9.61 3.15
CA ALA A 171 -9.69 8.45 2.29
C ALA A 171 -10.35 8.65 0.92
N ALA A 172 -11.55 9.23 0.89
CA ALA A 172 -12.29 9.53 -0.34
C ALA A 172 -11.56 10.56 -1.22
N LEU A 173 -10.94 11.59 -0.62
CA LEU A 173 -10.11 12.55 -1.35
C LEU A 173 -8.88 11.86 -1.99
N ALA A 174 -8.24 10.93 -1.29
CA ALA A 174 -7.11 10.16 -1.84
C ALA A 174 -7.57 9.24 -2.98
N ALA A 175 -8.64 8.46 -2.76
CA ALA A 175 -9.21 7.56 -3.76
C ALA A 175 -9.68 8.30 -5.03
N ALA A 176 -10.33 9.46 -4.89
CA ALA A 176 -10.78 10.25 -6.02
C ALA A 176 -9.61 10.74 -6.89
N ALA A 177 -8.47 11.07 -6.28
CA ALA A 177 -7.26 11.42 -7.02
C ALA A 177 -6.72 10.25 -7.84
N GLN A 178 -6.82 9.02 -7.30
CA GLN A 178 -6.40 7.83 -8.03
C GLN A 178 -7.38 7.46 -9.13
N LEU A 179 -8.69 7.47 -8.85
CA LEU A 179 -9.72 7.25 -9.87
C LEU A 179 -9.56 8.21 -11.05
N ALA A 180 -9.24 9.49 -10.77
CA ALA A 180 -9.02 10.48 -11.82
C ALA A 180 -7.79 10.16 -12.68
N LYS A 181 -6.68 9.70 -12.06
CA LYS A 181 -5.49 9.24 -12.80
C LYS A 181 -5.78 8.04 -13.70
N ASP A 182 -6.66 7.17 -13.24
CA ASP A 182 -7.07 5.96 -13.98
C ASP A 182 -8.18 6.26 -15.02
N GLY A 183 -8.53 7.54 -15.23
CA GLY A 183 -9.55 7.97 -16.18
C GLY A 183 -11.00 7.86 -15.70
N ASN A 184 -11.23 7.37 -14.48
CA ASN A 184 -12.57 7.15 -13.91
C ASN A 184 -13.13 8.45 -13.30
N LEU A 185 -13.28 9.48 -14.14
CA LEU A 185 -13.65 10.83 -13.70
C LEU A 185 -15.07 10.91 -13.11
N VAL A 186 -15.99 10.07 -13.59
CA VAL A 186 -17.37 10.01 -13.08
C VAL A 186 -17.36 9.53 -11.63
N ASP A 187 -16.76 8.39 -11.37
CA ASP A 187 -16.65 7.83 -10.02
C ASP A 187 -15.91 8.74 -9.05
N ALA A 188 -14.85 9.41 -9.54
CA ALA A 188 -14.10 10.39 -8.76
C ALA A 188 -15.00 11.56 -8.32
N ARG A 189 -15.77 12.13 -9.24
CA ARG A 189 -16.71 13.25 -8.93
C ARG A 189 -17.83 12.83 -7.99
N GLU A 190 -18.40 11.63 -8.20
CA GLU A 190 -19.44 11.11 -7.32
C GLU A 190 -18.94 10.89 -5.90
N LEU A 191 -17.75 10.29 -5.73
CA LEU A 191 -17.13 10.07 -4.44
C LEU A 191 -16.87 11.40 -3.72
N LEU A 192 -16.33 12.40 -4.41
CA LEU A 192 -16.14 13.75 -3.87
C LEU A 192 -17.48 14.40 -3.48
N GLY A 193 -18.55 14.17 -4.28
CA GLY A 193 -19.91 14.60 -3.94
C GLY A 193 -20.42 13.99 -2.63
N CYS A 194 -20.06 12.75 -2.32
CA CYS A 194 -20.36 12.15 -1.02
C CYS A 194 -19.71 12.92 0.13
N VAL A 195 -18.46 13.34 0.00
CA VAL A 195 -17.75 14.15 1.02
C VAL A 195 -18.47 15.48 1.26
N VAL A 196 -18.89 16.17 0.19
CA VAL A 196 -19.59 17.46 0.30
C VAL A 196 -20.94 17.32 1.02
N ARG A 197 -21.65 16.22 0.80
CA ARG A 197 -22.96 15.97 1.47
C ARG A 197 -22.81 15.49 2.91
N ALA A 198 -21.75 14.75 3.22
CA ALA A 198 -21.56 14.08 4.51
C ALA A 198 -21.06 15.01 5.62
N LEU A 199 -20.34 16.07 5.27
CA LEU A 199 -19.67 16.93 6.22
C LEU A 199 -20.19 18.37 6.15
N PRO A 200 -20.18 19.11 7.29
CA PRO A 200 -20.45 20.54 7.29
C PRO A 200 -19.37 21.30 6.47
N SER A 201 -19.65 22.55 6.15
CA SER A 201 -18.70 23.42 5.45
C SER A 201 -17.37 23.51 6.20
N GLY A 202 -16.27 23.28 5.49
CA GLY A 202 -14.93 23.25 6.04
C GLY A 202 -13.86 22.93 4.99
N HIS A 203 -12.62 22.70 5.43
CA HIS A 203 -11.49 22.48 4.53
C HIS A 203 -11.66 21.25 3.64
N LEU A 204 -12.24 20.13 4.14
CA LEU A 204 -12.46 18.90 3.36
C LEU A 204 -13.52 19.09 2.28
N THR A 205 -14.65 19.69 2.61
CA THR A 205 -15.72 20.00 1.66
C THR A 205 -15.25 20.99 0.60
N THR A 206 -14.49 22.01 1.00
CA THR A 206 -13.85 22.96 0.07
C THR A 206 -12.86 22.26 -0.87
N ALA A 207 -12.02 21.37 -0.34
CA ALA A 207 -11.08 20.57 -1.15
C ALA A 207 -11.81 19.68 -2.15
N ALA A 208 -12.88 19.01 -1.71
CA ALA A 208 -13.72 18.16 -2.56
C ALA A 208 -14.37 19.01 -3.69
N GLN A 209 -14.96 20.16 -3.34
CA GLN A 209 -15.60 21.05 -4.29
C GLN A 209 -14.63 21.57 -5.37
N ARG A 210 -13.45 22.02 -4.98
CA ARG A 210 -12.39 22.46 -5.90
C ARG A 210 -11.99 21.35 -6.88
N ARG A 211 -11.83 20.12 -6.39
CA ARG A 211 -11.49 18.96 -7.24
C ARG A 211 -12.64 18.60 -8.19
N ILE A 212 -13.89 18.64 -7.76
CA ILE A 212 -15.06 18.44 -8.63
C ILE A 212 -15.05 19.46 -9.78
N THR A 213 -14.78 20.73 -9.48
CA THR A 213 -14.70 21.80 -10.49
C THR A 213 -13.56 21.55 -11.48
N ALA A 214 -12.37 21.18 -10.99
CA ALA A 214 -11.22 20.85 -11.83
C ALA A 214 -11.51 19.66 -12.77
N LEU A 215 -12.13 18.57 -12.23
CA LEU A 215 -12.49 17.38 -13.02
C LEU A 215 -13.63 17.61 -14.05
N ARG A 216 -14.30 18.76 -13.99
CA ARG A 216 -15.28 19.20 -15.03
C ARG A 216 -14.63 20.01 -16.14
N ALA A 217 -13.59 20.79 -15.79
CA ALA A 217 -12.89 21.67 -16.70
C ALA A 217 -11.90 20.91 -17.63
N ASP A 218 -11.42 19.76 -17.18
CA ASP A 218 -10.48 18.91 -17.94
C ASP A 218 -11.18 17.60 -18.32
N PRO A 219 -11.97 17.59 -19.41
CA PRO A 219 -12.55 16.34 -19.91
C PRO A 219 -11.41 15.45 -20.41
N ALA A 220 -11.36 14.20 -19.94
CA ALA A 220 -10.37 13.20 -20.33
C ALA A 220 -10.14 13.23 -21.86
N PRO A 221 -8.88 13.06 -22.32
CA PRO A 221 -8.62 12.92 -23.75
C PRO A 221 -9.48 11.77 -24.28
N ALA A 222 -10.24 12.05 -25.34
CA ALA A 222 -11.08 11.06 -26.01
C ALA A 222 -10.20 9.85 -26.36
N VAL A 223 -10.58 8.67 -25.84
CA VAL A 223 -9.92 7.41 -26.23
C VAL A 223 -10.11 7.26 -27.73
N PRO A 224 -9.03 7.19 -28.54
CA PRO A 224 -9.17 6.93 -29.96
C PRO A 224 -9.81 5.54 -30.14
N LYS A 225 -10.85 5.52 -31.01
CA LYS A 225 -11.58 4.30 -31.40
C LYS A 225 -10.70 3.34 -32.17
#